data_2a7dbb86d6a06f3dcfecded22684c62e
#
_entry.id   2a7dbb86d6a06f3dcfecded22684c62e
#
_cell.length_a   1.000
_cell.length_b   1.000
_cell.length_c   1.000
_cell.angle_alpha   90.00
_cell.angle_beta   90.00
_cell.angle_gamma   90.00
#
_symmetry.space_group_name_H-M   'P 1'
#
loop_
_entity.id
_entity.type
_entity.pdbx_description
1 polymer ?
#
loop_
_entity_poly.entity_id
_entity_poly.type
_entity_poly.pdbx_seq_one_letter_code
_entity_poly.pdbx_strand_id
1 'polypeptide(L)'
;VKGSAFRLELQRRTRLSKKMNFSYHVETIDSTTLYCSDTQYIEDEYGTITDNSGDENYANNSACKWQITVPEGKRILIEFEALDTQPNTDFVWIFDGTTTQPDYLLAKLSGNTPPPHIISLSNKALIWFVTDDNVTRKGWKLRFTAVGKN
;
A
#
# COMPACT_ATOMS: atom_id res chain seq x y z
N VAL A 1 33.26 16.18 16.45
CA VAL A 1 32.74 15.92 17.26
C VAL A 1 32.76 15.27 17.25
N LYS A 2 31.83 14.91 16.84
CA LYS A 2 31.26 14.75 17.30
C LYS A 2 31.26 14.04 17.37
N GLY A 3 32.51 14.40 16.82
CA GLY A 3 32.10 14.27 17.49
C GLY A 3 32.20 13.42 17.40
N SER A 4 32.20 13.59 17.15
CA SER A 4 31.73 13.40 17.73
C SER A 4 31.88 12.61 17.53
N ALA A 5 32.36 13.03 16.80
CA ALA A 5 32.05 12.67 17.32
C ALA A 5 32.20 12.08 17.22
N PHE A 6 31.51 12.35 17.02
CA PHE A 6 31.13 12.17 17.43
C PHE A 6 31.04 11.65 17.12
N ARG A 7 31.15 11.70 16.58
CA ARG A 7 30.64 11.77 16.90
C ARG A 7 30.49 11.43 16.60
N LEU A 8 30.85 11.54 16.47
CA LEU A 8 30.27 11.62 16.80
C LEU A 8 30.09 11.15 16.48
N GLU A 9 29.98 11.34 16.34
CA GLU A 9 29.44 11.42 16.65
C GLU A 9 29.18 11.13 16.30
N LEU A 10 29.73 11.27 15.94
CA LEU A 10 29.22 11.46 16.20
C LEU A 10 28.95 11.16 15.88
N GLN A 11 28.87 11.19 15.67
CA GLN A 11 28.32 11.43 15.93
C GLN A 11 27.94 11.24 15.55
N ARG A 12 28.02 11.35 15.16
CA ARG A 12 27.57 11.61 15.27
C ARG A 12 27.33 11.36 14.78
N ARG A 13 27.38 11.51 14.63
CA ARG A 13 27.00 11.79 14.73
C ARG A 13 26.76 11.77 14.05
N THR A 14 27.26 11.72 13.97
CA THR A 14 26.81 12.14 14.06
C THR A 14 26.73 12.13 13.53
N ARG A 15 26.38 12.31 12.91
CA ARG A 15 25.94 12.79 12.97
C ARG A 15 25.83 12.67 12.17
N LEU A 16 26.19 12.89 11.92
CA LEU A 16 25.92 13.18 11.92
C LEU A 16 25.74 13.08 11.21
N SER A 17 26.07 13.35 10.81
CA SER A 17 25.65 13.55 10.97
C SER A 17 25.54 13.49 10.38
N LYS A 18 25.22 13.51 9.86
CA LYS A 18 24.86 13.72 9.97
C LYS A 18 24.75 13.45 9.34
N LYS A 19 25.20 13.75 8.92
CA LYS A 19 25.05 13.76 9.07
C LYS A 19 24.94 13.39 8.65
N MET A 20 25.65 13.71 8.21
CA MET A 20 25.51 13.60 8.62
C MET A 20 25.29 13.29 8.35
N ASN A 21 25.52 13.73 7.66
CA ASN A 21 25.31 13.41 8.24
C ASN A 21 25.13 13.15 7.87
N PHE A 22 25.57 13.07 7.18
CA PHE A 22 25.47 12.65 7.52
C PHE A 22 25.26 12.10 7.19
N SER A 23 25.62 11.88 6.73
CA SER A 23 25.49 11.15 6.89
C SER A 23 25.45 10.42 6.60
N TYR A 24 25.91 9.77 5.95
CA TYR A 24 25.57 8.95 5.79
C TYR A 24 25.66 7.67 5.85
N HIS A 25 25.86 7.28 6.10
CA HIS A 25 25.95 5.91 5.82
C HIS A 25 24.85 5.40 4.89
N VAL A 26 25.07 4.24 4.25
CA VAL A 26 24.09 3.73 3.32
C VAL A 26 23.18 2.76 4.04
N GLU A 27 21.89 3.01 3.96
CA GLU A 27 20.91 2.06 4.46
C GLU A 27 20.38 1.23 3.31
N THR A 28 20.27 -0.05 3.52
CA THR A 28 19.64 -0.94 2.55
C THR A 28 18.14 -0.86 2.74
N ILE A 29 17.43 -0.51 1.67
CA ILE A 29 15.98 -0.42 1.71
C ILE A 29 15.42 -1.82 1.48
N ASP A 30 14.64 -2.30 2.43
CA ASP A 30 13.95 -3.57 2.30
C ASP A 30 12.88 -3.43 1.23
N SER A 31 12.85 -4.34 0.25
CA SER A 31 11.87 -4.26 -0.83
C SER A 31 10.44 -4.33 -0.33
N THR A 32 10.21 -4.95 0.83
CA THR A 32 8.86 -5.04 1.38
C THR A 32 8.34 -3.69 1.86
N THR A 33 9.23 -2.69 2.03
CA THR A 33 8.85 -1.36 2.49
C THR A 33 9.13 -0.29 1.46
N LEU A 34 9.50 -0.68 0.22
CA LEU A 34 9.91 0.31 -0.77
C LEU A 34 8.79 1.30 -1.09
N TYR A 35 7.58 0.83 -1.32
CA TYR A 35 6.44 1.69 -1.66
C TYR A 35 5.40 1.75 -0.55
N CYS A 36 5.54 0.93 0.46
CA CYS A 36 4.63 0.94 1.59
C CYS A 36 5.33 0.36 2.82
N SER A 37 4.94 0.78 4.01
CA SER A 37 5.55 0.26 5.24
C SER A 37 4.51 -0.20 6.24
N ASP A 38 3.40 0.51 6.35
CA ASP A 38 2.36 0.22 7.32
C ASP A 38 1.01 0.33 6.66
N THR A 39 -0.03 -0.03 7.40
CA THR A 39 -1.38 0.19 6.92
C THR A 39 -1.65 1.68 6.83
N GLN A 40 -2.12 2.11 5.68
CA GLN A 40 -2.57 3.50 5.50
C GLN A 40 -4.05 3.57 5.79
N TYR A 41 -4.44 4.57 6.57
CA TYR A 41 -5.83 4.77 6.95
C TYR A 41 -6.39 5.96 6.18
N ILE A 42 -7.46 5.73 5.45
CA ILE A 42 -8.06 6.73 4.56
C ILE A 42 -9.50 6.96 5.01
N GLU A 43 -9.84 8.20 5.36
CA GLU A 43 -11.16 8.54 5.86
C GLU A 43 -11.88 9.54 4.98
N ASP A 44 -11.53 9.55 3.69
CA ASP A 44 -12.18 10.40 2.71
C ASP A 44 -13.39 9.70 2.12
N GLU A 45 -14.33 10.47 1.58
CA GLU A 45 -15.51 9.90 0.96
C GLU A 45 -15.29 9.49 -0.48
N TYR A 46 -14.16 9.87 -1.07
CA TYR A 46 -13.76 9.45 -2.40
C TYR A 46 -12.26 9.68 -2.56
N GLY A 47 -11.69 8.99 -3.51
CA GLY A 47 -10.26 9.17 -3.78
C GLY A 47 -9.72 8.11 -4.69
N THR A 48 -8.41 8.17 -4.89
CA THR A 48 -7.67 7.23 -5.73
C THR A 48 -6.58 6.58 -4.91
N ILE A 49 -6.40 5.27 -5.07
CA ILE A 49 -5.34 4.53 -4.41
C ILE A 49 -4.56 3.78 -5.46
N THR A 50 -3.23 3.82 -5.35
CA THR A 50 -2.33 3.07 -6.22
C THR A 50 -1.38 2.25 -5.36
N ASP A 51 -0.58 1.40 -6.03
CA ASP A 51 0.46 0.65 -5.33
C ASP A 51 1.67 1.52 -4.99
N ASN A 52 1.62 2.82 -5.35
CA ASN A 52 2.66 3.83 -5.07
C ASN A 52 3.94 3.63 -5.87
N SER A 53 3.92 2.83 -6.92
CA SER A 53 5.11 2.64 -7.74
C SER A 53 5.25 3.70 -8.84
N GLY A 54 4.20 4.49 -9.08
CA GLY A 54 4.24 5.53 -10.11
C GLY A 54 4.41 4.93 -11.49
N ASP A 55 5.42 5.41 -12.22
CA ASP A 55 5.71 4.92 -13.56
C ASP A 55 6.56 3.65 -13.54
N GLU A 56 7.02 3.24 -12.38
CA GLU A 56 7.84 2.05 -12.24
C GLU A 56 6.97 0.83 -11.95
N ASN A 57 7.58 -0.34 -12.01
CA ASN A 57 6.90 -1.54 -11.57
C ASN A 57 6.85 -1.57 -10.04
N TYR A 58 5.86 -2.29 -9.51
CA TYR A 58 5.81 -2.48 -8.07
C TYR A 58 6.98 -3.36 -7.61
N ALA A 59 7.20 -3.41 -6.29
CA ALA A 59 8.34 -4.13 -5.73
C ALA A 59 7.99 -5.58 -5.45
N ASN A 60 8.99 -6.45 -5.51
CA ASN A 60 8.87 -7.82 -5.03
C ASN A 60 8.68 -7.80 -3.51
N ASN A 61 8.04 -8.84 -3.01
CA ASN A 61 7.87 -9.05 -1.57
C ASN A 61 7.12 -7.91 -0.89
N SER A 62 6.18 -7.30 -1.61
CA SER A 62 5.34 -6.24 -1.05
C SER A 62 4.21 -6.84 -0.22
N ALA A 63 3.85 -6.15 0.85
CA ALA A 63 2.73 -6.51 1.70
C ALA A 63 2.11 -5.23 2.22
N CYS A 64 1.30 -4.59 1.40
CA CYS A 64 0.77 -3.26 1.65
C CYS A 64 -0.72 -3.33 1.95
N LYS A 65 -1.17 -2.49 2.86
CA LYS A 65 -2.58 -2.43 3.23
C LYS A 65 -3.09 -1.00 3.20
N TRP A 66 -4.33 -0.84 2.81
CA TRP A 66 -5.04 0.44 2.85
C TRP A 66 -6.41 0.18 3.47
N GLN A 67 -6.72 0.88 4.54
CA GLN A 67 -8.01 0.76 5.22
C GLN A 67 -8.84 2.00 4.91
N ILE A 68 -9.93 1.80 4.19
CA ILE A 68 -10.84 2.89 3.84
C ILE A 68 -12.01 2.88 4.81
N THR A 69 -12.34 4.06 5.34
CA THR A 69 -13.50 4.24 6.21
C THR A 69 -14.30 5.42 5.69
N VAL A 70 -15.58 5.20 5.42
CA VAL A 70 -16.49 6.27 5.03
C VAL A 70 -17.53 6.44 6.11
N PRO A 71 -18.34 7.52 6.10
CA PRO A 71 -19.33 7.71 7.16
C PRO A 71 -20.26 6.53 7.31
N GLU A 72 -20.72 6.31 8.53
CA GLU A 72 -21.65 5.22 8.81
C GLU A 72 -22.92 5.41 7.99
N GLY A 73 -23.50 4.28 7.59
CA GLY A 73 -24.68 4.29 6.74
C GLY A 73 -24.34 4.29 5.27
N LYS A 74 -23.06 4.39 4.93
CA LYS A 74 -22.63 4.34 3.52
C LYS A 74 -21.82 3.09 3.26
N ARG A 75 -21.64 2.80 1.99
CA ARG A 75 -20.80 1.70 1.51
C ARG A 75 -19.70 2.30 0.65
N ILE A 76 -18.76 1.47 0.26
CA ILE A 76 -17.63 1.90 -0.55
C ILE A 76 -17.73 1.21 -1.91
N LEU A 77 -17.82 2.03 -2.96
CA LEU A 77 -17.75 1.55 -4.32
C LEU A 77 -16.30 1.61 -4.79
N ILE A 78 -15.76 0.50 -5.25
CA ILE A 78 -14.38 0.41 -5.70
C ILE A 78 -14.36 0.07 -7.18
N GLU A 79 -13.66 0.92 -7.96
CA GLU A 79 -13.55 0.75 -9.40
C GLU A 79 -12.08 0.76 -9.79
N PHE A 80 -11.60 -0.31 -10.41
CA PHE A 80 -10.21 -0.38 -10.87
C PHE A 80 -10.07 0.31 -12.21
N GLU A 81 -9.16 1.28 -12.26
CA GLU A 81 -8.84 1.98 -13.50
C GLU A 81 -7.70 1.30 -14.24
N ALA A 82 -6.88 0.53 -13.53
CA ALA A 82 -5.79 -0.23 -14.11
C ALA A 82 -5.47 -1.40 -13.21
N LEU A 83 -5.07 -2.50 -13.81
CA LEU A 83 -4.63 -3.69 -13.07
C LEU A 83 -3.64 -4.44 -13.94
N ASP A 84 -2.42 -4.62 -13.44
CA ASP A 84 -1.39 -5.38 -14.12
C ASP A 84 -0.46 -5.97 -13.08
N THR A 85 -0.74 -7.20 -12.66
CA THR A 85 0.08 -7.93 -11.72
C THR A 85 0.44 -9.27 -12.31
N GLN A 86 1.47 -9.91 -11.75
CA GLN A 86 1.85 -11.26 -12.18
C GLN A 86 0.70 -12.21 -11.90
N PRO A 87 0.17 -12.89 -12.94
CA PRO A 87 -1.00 -13.73 -12.72
C PRO A 87 -0.71 -14.86 -11.73
N ASN A 88 -1.67 -15.05 -10.81
CA ASN A 88 -1.70 -16.17 -9.87
C ASN A 88 -0.56 -16.21 -8.86
N THR A 89 0.22 -15.13 -8.73
CA THR A 89 1.28 -15.05 -7.74
C THR A 89 1.28 -13.73 -7.00
N ASP A 90 0.89 -12.64 -7.66
CA ASP A 90 0.78 -11.33 -7.05
C ASP A 90 -0.69 -10.96 -7.01
N PHE A 91 -1.20 -10.61 -5.83
CA PHE A 91 -2.63 -10.45 -5.64
C PHE A 91 -2.99 -9.13 -4.99
N VAL A 92 -4.12 -8.57 -5.44
CA VAL A 92 -4.81 -7.52 -4.72
C VAL A 92 -6.03 -8.15 -4.11
N TRP A 93 -6.11 -8.14 -2.78
CA TRP A 93 -7.23 -8.70 -2.03
C TRP A 93 -8.08 -7.55 -1.53
N ILE A 94 -9.39 -7.67 -1.65
CA ILE A 94 -10.33 -6.65 -1.15
C ILE A 94 -11.25 -7.33 -0.14
N PHE A 95 -11.28 -6.77 1.07
CA PHE A 95 -12.10 -7.30 2.17
C PHE A 95 -13.10 -6.25 2.63
N ASP A 96 -14.26 -6.72 3.05
CA ASP A 96 -15.22 -5.87 3.75
C ASP A 96 -14.78 -5.76 5.20
N GLY A 97 -14.78 -4.55 5.74
CA GLY A 97 -14.41 -4.36 7.14
C GLY A 97 -12.93 -4.09 7.34
N THR A 98 -12.35 -4.66 8.38
CA THR A 98 -11.00 -4.33 8.82
C THR A 98 -10.07 -5.51 8.93
N THR A 99 -10.49 -6.71 8.56
CA THR A 99 -9.67 -7.91 8.72
C THR A 99 -9.43 -8.60 7.40
N THR A 100 -8.44 -9.48 7.38
CA THR A 100 -8.12 -10.27 6.19
C THR A 100 -8.69 -11.68 6.29
N GLN A 101 -9.73 -11.86 7.08
CA GLN A 101 -10.35 -13.18 7.21
C GLN A 101 -11.15 -13.54 5.96
N PRO A 102 -11.09 -14.80 5.53
CA PRO A 102 -11.76 -15.21 4.29
C PRO A 102 -13.26 -14.93 4.26
N ASP A 103 -13.91 -14.93 5.40
CA ASP A 103 -15.37 -14.69 5.45
C ASP A 103 -15.73 -13.29 4.95
N TYR A 104 -14.79 -12.36 4.95
CA TYR A 104 -15.01 -10.98 4.55
C TYR A 104 -14.43 -10.66 3.18
N LEU A 105 -13.94 -11.66 2.46
CA LEU A 105 -13.32 -11.44 1.16
C LEU A 105 -14.36 -11.01 0.14
N LEU A 106 -14.10 -9.88 -0.52
CA LEU A 106 -14.95 -9.38 -1.60
C LEU A 106 -14.35 -9.71 -2.96
N ALA A 107 -13.03 -9.66 -3.09
CA ALA A 107 -12.37 -9.94 -4.37
C ALA A 107 -10.92 -10.33 -4.16
N LYS A 108 -10.42 -11.21 -5.03
CA LYS A 108 -9.02 -11.60 -5.09
C LYS A 108 -8.61 -11.45 -6.54
N LEU A 109 -7.70 -10.50 -6.81
CA LEU A 109 -7.41 -10.07 -8.17
C LEU A 109 -5.94 -10.30 -8.52
N SER A 110 -5.70 -10.74 -9.76
CA SER A 110 -4.35 -10.82 -10.30
C SER A 110 -4.44 -10.76 -11.82
N GLY A 111 -3.30 -10.60 -12.48
CA GLY A 111 -3.25 -10.53 -13.93
C GLY A 111 -3.50 -9.11 -14.42
N ASN A 112 -4.05 -8.99 -15.62
CA ASN A 112 -4.19 -7.69 -16.26
C ASN A 112 -5.62 -7.40 -16.74
N THR A 113 -6.60 -8.04 -16.18
CA THR A 113 -8.00 -7.79 -16.52
C THR A 113 -8.68 -7.13 -15.33
N PRO A 114 -8.99 -5.83 -15.38
CA PRO A 114 -9.68 -5.19 -14.28
C PRO A 114 -11.05 -5.81 -14.07
N PRO A 115 -11.47 -5.99 -12.81
CA PRO A 115 -12.76 -6.60 -12.52
C PRO A 115 -13.88 -5.59 -12.70
N PRO A 116 -15.14 -6.07 -12.71
CA PRO A 116 -16.25 -5.15 -12.53
C PRO A 116 -16.11 -4.45 -11.17
N HIS A 117 -16.88 -3.38 -10.99
CA HIS A 117 -16.79 -2.65 -9.72
C HIS A 117 -17.20 -3.54 -8.55
N ILE A 118 -16.66 -3.19 -7.38
CA ILE A 118 -16.85 -3.93 -6.14
C ILE A 118 -17.49 -2.98 -5.13
N ILE A 119 -18.50 -3.46 -4.40
CA ILE A 119 -19.17 -2.63 -3.38
C ILE A 119 -19.04 -3.34 -2.04
N SER A 120 -18.60 -2.61 -1.03
CA SER A 120 -18.51 -3.15 0.32
C SER A 120 -19.90 -3.33 0.92
N LEU A 121 -19.99 -4.13 1.96
CA LEU A 121 -21.24 -4.32 2.69
C LEU A 121 -21.36 -3.35 3.86
N SER A 122 -20.24 -2.88 4.37
CA SER A 122 -20.19 -1.95 5.50
C SER A 122 -19.55 -0.63 5.06
N ASN A 123 -19.28 0.22 6.03
CA ASN A 123 -18.63 1.51 5.74
C ASN A 123 -17.10 1.40 5.74
N LYS A 124 -16.56 0.19 5.75
CA LYS A 124 -15.12 -0.02 5.75
C LYS A 124 -14.72 -1.07 4.71
N ALA A 125 -13.56 -0.86 4.12
CA ALA A 125 -12.98 -1.83 3.18
C ALA A 125 -11.47 -1.84 3.37
N LEU A 126 -10.89 -3.03 3.30
CA LEU A 126 -9.45 -3.21 3.44
C LEU A 126 -8.88 -3.72 2.13
N ILE A 127 -7.86 -3.05 1.64
CA ILE A 127 -7.17 -3.46 0.42
C ILE A 127 -5.80 -3.98 0.83
N TRP A 128 -5.45 -5.18 0.37
CA TRP A 128 -4.21 -5.83 0.73
C TRP A 128 -3.51 -6.27 -0.55
N PHE A 129 -2.32 -5.72 -0.80
CA PHE A 129 -1.54 -6.04 -1.99
C PHE A 129 -0.33 -6.86 -1.56
N VAL A 130 -0.21 -8.07 -2.12
CA VAL A 130 0.84 -9.02 -1.74
C VAL A 130 1.52 -9.51 -3.01
N THR A 131 2.85 -9.41 -3.05
CA THR A 131 3.64 -9.88 -4.18
C THR A 131 4.66 -10.91 -3.71
N ASP A 132 5.12 -11.75 -4.67
CA ASP A 132 6.14 -12.75 -4.36
C ASP A 132 7.54 -12.17 -4.60
N ASP A 133 8.55 -13.04 -4.74
CA ASP A 133 9.94 -12.61 -4.80
C ASP A 133 10.50 -12.51 -6.21
N ASN A 134 9.65 -12.59 -7.23
CA ASN A 134 10.12 -12.39 -8.60
C ASN A 134 8.99 -11.87 -9.49
N VAL A 135 9.36 -11.32 -10.62
CA VAL A 135 8.47 -10.77 -11.66
C VAL A 135 7.54 -9.69 -11.13
N THR A 136 7.81 -8.48 -11.52
CA THR A 136 6.95 -7.34 -11.20
C THR A 136 6.27 -6.83 -12.47
N ARG A 137 5.18 -6.10 -12.29
CA ARG A 137 4.41 -5.50 -13.38
C ARG A 137 4.08 -4.07 -13.02
N LYS A 138 3.28 -3.41 -13.85
CA LYS A 138 2.97 -2.00 -13.67
C LYS A 138 2.16 -1.71 -12.42
N GLY A 139 1.39 -2.69 -11.93
CA GLY A 139 0.64 -2.52 -10.71
C GLY A 139 -0.80 -2.14 -10.98
N TRP A 140 -1.37 -1.35 -10.06
CA TRP A 140 -2.80 -1.11 -10.13
C TRP A 140 -3.15 0.29 -9.64
N LYS A 141 -4.36 0.69 -10.04
CA LYS A 141 -4.93 1.97 -9.62
C LYS A 141 -6.44 1.78 -9.50
N LEU A 142 -6.98 2.20 -8.37
CA LEU A 142 -8.41 2.12 -8.17
C LEU A 142 -8.94 3.46 -7.71
N ARG A 143 -10.22 3.66 -7.90
CA ARG A 143 -10.95 4.80 -7.38
C ARG A 143 -12.03 4.28 -6.46
N PHE A 144 -12.21 4.96 -5.35
CA PHE A 144 -13.28 4.59 -4.43
C PHE A 144 -14.20 5.79 -4.19
N THR A 145 -15.45 5.47 -3.88
CA THR A 145 -16.47 6.49 -3.63
C THR A 145 -17.43 5.96 -2.59
N ALA A 146 -17.76 6.81 -1.60
CA ALA A 146 -18.81 6.48 -0.65
C ALA A 146 -20.17 6.61 -1.35
N VAL A 147 -20.99 5.56 -1.22
CA VAL A 147 -22.30 5.55 -1.86
C VAL A 147 -23.36 5.30 -0.81
N GLY A 148 -24.56 5.79 -1.08
CA GLY A 148 -25.66 5.60 -0.17
C GLY A 148 -26.04 4.12 -0.06
N LYS A 149 -26.62 3.79 1.09
CA LYS A 149 -27.05 2.43 1.37
C LYS A 149 -28.54 2.36 1.05
N ASN A 150 -28.87 1.51 0.09
CA ASN A 150 -30.27 1.33 -0.26
C ASN A 150 -30.49 -0.08 -0.69
#